data_adc7cd3c5a37441b072aa1f3738949d6
#
_entry.id   adc7cd3c5a37441b072aa1f3738949d6
#
_cell.length_a   1.000
_cell.length_b   1.000
_cell.length_c   1.000
_cell.angle_alpha   90.00
_cell.angle_beta   90.00
_cell.angle_gamma   90.00
#
_symmetry.space_group_name_H-M   'P 1'
#
loop_
_entity.id
_entity.type
_entity.pdbx_description
1 polymer ?
#
loop_
_entity_poly.entity_id
_entity_poly.type
_entity_poly.pdbx_seq_one_letter_code
_entity_poly.pdbx_strand_id
1 'polypeptide(L)'
;VLVGVSAYMDPWGATEPMDWWTVVNRCRALENIAYVVAANQGASLKMYPPYSWPGGSQVVDYDGRLLAQASPGPGERIVVAPLDNTALRHERQSRIGHHMLAHLRSEAYPVYSNHIYPPSTGRETTELSYEHNTELIAKAKSRLHQS
;
A
#
# COMPACT_ATOMS: atom_id res chain seq x y z
N VAL A 1 -12.34 -4.45 -2.25
CA VAL A 1 -11.81 -3.15 -1.82
C VAL A 1 -10.64 -3.38 -0.87
N LEU A 2 -9.53 -2.70 -1.12
CA LEU A 2 -8.39 -2.64 -0.22
C LEU A 2 -8.48 -1.31 0.55
N VAL A 3 -8.41 -1.38 1.87
CA VAL A 3 -8.42 -0.19 2.72
C VAL A 3 -7.07 -0.04 3.38
N GLY A 4 -6.40 1.07 3.14
CA GLY A 4 -5.11 1.41 3.73
C GLY A 4 -5.23 2.63 4.63
N VAL A 5 -4.94 2.46 5.91
CA VAL A 5 -4.78 3.57 6.85
C VAL A 5 -3.31 3.74 7.12
N SER A 6 -2.77 4.93 6.88
CA SER A 6 -1.33 5.17 6.88
C SER A 6 -0.96 6.46 7.58
N ALA A 7 0.24 6.46 8.13
CA ALA A 7 0.98 7.65 8.54
C ALA A 7 2.27 7.73 7.69
N TYR A 8 2.11 7.72 6.37
CA TYR A 8 3.21 7.81 5.42
C TYR A 8 3.87 9.18 5.54
N MET A 9 5.11 9.18 5.98
CA MET A 9 5.83 10.39 6.34
C MET A 9 7.09 10.66 5.49
N ASP A 10 7.15 10.10 4.29
CA ASP A 10 8.26 10.38 3.38
C ASP A 10 7.94 11.59 2.50
N PRO A 11 8.37 12.79 2.88
CA PRO A 11 8.06 13.99 2.11
C PRO A 11 8.73 14.03 0.73
N TRP A 12 9.84 13.33 0.56
CA TRP A 12 10.52 13.23 -0.73
C TRP A 12 9.80 12.30 -1.69
N GLY A 13 9.45 11.12 -1.22
CA GLY A 13 8.77 10.14 -2.03
C GLY A 13 7.31 10.47 -2.27
N ALA A 14 6.65 11.20 -1.36
CA ALA A 14 5.24 11.51 -1.45
C ALA A 14 4.91 12.77 -2.29
N THR A 15 5.90 13.51 -2.72
CA THR A 15 5.72 14.75 -3.50
C THR A 15 6.17 14.59 -4.94
N GLU A 16 5.64 15.44 -5.80
CA GLU A 16 6.07 15.55 -7.19
C GLU A 16 7.59 15.80 -7.30
N PRO A 17 8.26 15.18 -8.27
CA PRO A 17 7.71 14.32 -9.34
C PRO A 17 7.62 12.84 -8.98
N MET A 18 8.03 12.41 -7.81
CA MET A 18 8.08 10.97 -7.44
C MET A 18 6.70 10.42 -7.11
N ASP A 19 5.94 11.12 -6.27
CA ASP A 19 4.57 10.77 -5.84
C ASP A 19 4.36 9.27 -5.52
N TRP A 20 5.29 8.69 -4.77
CA TRP A 20 5.28 7.26 -4.45
C TRP A 20 3.99 6.83 -3.74
N TRP A 21 3.39 7.73 -2.96
CA TRP A 21 2.12 7.44 -2.32
C TRP A 21 1.03 7.10 -3.34
N THR A 22 0.84 7.92 -4.36
CA THR A 22 -0.13 7.67 -5.42
C THR A 22 0.29 6.51 -6.32
N VAL A 23 1.56 6.43 -6.68
CA VAL A 23 2.09 5.35 -7.52
C VAL A 23 1.83 3.98 -6.87
N VAL A 24 2.17 3.82 -5.60
CA VAL A 24 1.98 2.55 -4.88
C VAL A 24 0.51 2.18 -4.79
N ASN A 25 -0.37 3.11 -4.43
CA ASN A 25 -1.80 2.84 -4.32
C ASN A 25 -2.44 2.48 -5.67
N ARG A 26 -2.02 3.13 -6.75
CA ARG A 26 -2.45 2.79 -8.13
C ARG A 26 -1.95 1.41 -8.54
N CYS A 27 -0.71 1.06 -8.26
CA CYS A 27 -0.18 -0.28 -8.50
C CYS A 27 -0.97 -1.33 -7.71
N ARG A 28 -1.23 -1.11 -6.41
CA ARG A 28 -2.02 -2.04 -5.59
C ARG A 28 -3.44 -2.24 -6.12
N ALA A 29 -4.06 -1.20 -6.65
CA ALA A 29 -5.38 -1.31 -7.27
C ALA A 29 -5.32 -2.17 -8.54
N LEU A 30 -4.40 -1.86 -9.45
CA LEU A 30 -4.26 -2.52 -10.74
C LEU A 30 -3.86 -4.00 -10.61
N GLU A 31 -2.83 -4.32 -9.84
CA GLU A 31 -2.33 -5.69 -9.70
C GLU A 31 -3.30 -6.63 -8.97
N ASN A 32 -4.17 -6.09 -8.11
CA ASN A 32 -5.16 -6.86 -7.37
C ASN A 32 -6.56 -6.78 -7.96
N ILE A 33 -6.76 -6.04 -9.04
CA ILE A 33 -8.07 -5.74 -9.63
C ILE A 33 -9.05 -5.38 -8.51
N ALA A 34 -8.76 -4.28 -7.81
CA ALA A 34 -9.48 -3.88 -6.61
C ALA A 34 -9.53 -2.35 -6.48
N TYR A 35 -10.61 -1.84 -5.92
CA TYR A 35 -10.58 -0.47 -5.43
C TYR A 35 -9.61 -0.33 -4.26
N VAL A 36 -8.89 0.77 -4.21
CA VAL A 36 -8.07 1.16 -3.06
C VAL A 36 -8.64 2.42 -2.44
N VAL A 37 -8.92 2.36 -1.15
CA VAL A 37 -9.29 3.51 -0.33
C VAL A 37 -8.16 3.75 0.65
N ALA A 38 -7.36 4.76 0.40
CA ALA A 38 -6.15 5.03 1.16
C ALA A 38 -6.30 6.34 1.94
N ALA A 39 -6.30 6.22 3.26
CA ALA A 39 -6.30 7.36 4.17
C ALA A 39 -4.88 7.60 4.68
N ASN A 40 -4.36 8.80 4.50
CA ASN A 40 -3.05 9.16 5.00
C ASN A 40 -3.13 10.33 5.97
N GLN A 41 -2.28 10.31 6.96
CA GLN A 41 -2.17 11.38 7.93
C GLN A 41 -1.69 12.67 7.27
N GLY A 42 -2.40 13.77 7.53
CA GLY A 42 -1.91 15.12 7.28
C GLY A 42 -1.22 15.68 8.53
N ALA A 43 -0.24 16.55 8.36
CA ALA A 43 0.42 17.18 9.48
C ALA A 43 -0.54 18.09 10.26
N SER A 44 -0.34 18.17 11.58
CA SER A 44 -0.98 19.17 12.41
C SER A 44 -0.11 20.43 12.47
N LEU A 45 -0.62 21.56 12.07
CA LEU A 45 0.09 22.84 12.17
C LEU A 45 0.47 23.23 13.59
N LYS A 46 -0.19 22.64 14.60
CA LYS A 46 0.07 22.91 16.01
C LYS A 46 1.23 22.09 16.58
N MET A 47 1.45 20.89 16.06
CA MET A 47 2.34 19.91 16.68
C MET A 47 3.47 19.44 15.78
N TYR A 48 3.31 19.52 14.47
CA TYR A 48 4.28 18.98 13.50
C TYR A 48 4.53 19.97 12.37
N PRO A 49 5.75 19.98 11.79
CA PRO A 49 6.01 20.73 10.57
C PRO A 49 5.05 20.29 9.44
N PRO A 50 4.56 21.20 8.62
CA PRO A 50 3.58 20.89 7.56
C PRO A 50 4.01 19.81 6.57
N TYR A 51 5.30 19.61 6.39
CA TYR A 51 5.88 18.62 5.48
C TYR A 51 6.08 17.24 6.11
N SER A 52 5.83 17.06 7.41
CA SER A 52 6.08 15.77 8.10
C SER A 52 5.18 14.66 7.60
N TRP A 53 3.93 14.97 7.31
CA TRP A 53 2.95 14.04 6.77
C TRP A 53 2.21 14.70 5.62
N PRO A 54 2.40 14.21 4.39
CA PRO A 54 1.88 14.90 3.21
C PRO A 54 0.36 14.82 3.03
N GLY A 55 -0.35 13.96 3.78
CA GLY A 55 -1.77 13.77 3.56
C GLY A 55 -2.04 13.06 2.23
N GLY A 56 -2.88 13.64 1.38
CA GLY A 56 -3.16 13.08 0.05
C GLY A 56 -4.01 11.81 0.08
N SER A 57 -4.92 11.68 1.05
CA SER A 57 -5.90 10.58 1.09
C SER A 57 -6.61 10.43 -0.25
N GLN A 58 -6.82 9.19 -0.71
CA GLN A 58 -7.27 8.98 -2.08
C GLN A 58 -8.13 7.73 -2.24
N VAL A 59 -8.92 7.73 -3.31
CA VAL A 59 -9.67 6.59 -3.79
C VAL A 59 -9.23 6.27 -5.21
N VAL A 60 -8.84 5.03 -5.44
CA VAL A 60 -8.34 4.53 -6.73
C VAL A 60 -9.22 3.40 -7.22
N ASP A 61 -9.55 3.37 -8.51
CA ASP A 61 -10.31 2.28 -9.09
C ASP A 61 -9.44 1.06 -9.42
N TYR A 62 -10.10 -0.03 -9.77
CA TYR A 62 -9.43 -1.31 -10.09
C TYR A 62 -8.56 -1.28 -11.35
N ASP A 63 -8.59 -0.21 -12.15
CA ASP A 63 -7.69 0.04 -13.27
C ASP A 63 -6.56 1.01 -12.91
N GLY A 64 -6.42 1.34 -11.63
CA GLY A 64 -5.40 2.26 -11.15
C GLY A 64 -5.68 3.73 -11.48
N ARG A 65 -6.92 4.09 -11.84
CA ARG A 65 -7.31 5.48 -12.04
C ARG A 65 -7.63 6.14 -10.71
N LEU A 66 -7.13 7.32 -10.52
CA LEU A 66 -7.44 8.14 -9.35
C LEU A 66 -8.86 8.70 -9.49
N LEU A 67 -9.79 8.24 -8.66
CA LEU A 67 -11.17 8.71 -8.66
C LEU A 67 -11.33 10.01 -7.87
N ALA A 68 -10.65 10.10 -6.75
CA ALA A 68 -10.63 11.29 -5.92
C ALA A 68 -9.38 11.33 -5.05
N GLN A 69 -8.86 12.52 -4.79
CA GLN A 69 -7.70 12.74 -3.92
C GLN A 69 -7.88 14.04 -3.13
N ALA A 70 -7.57 13.98 -1.85
CA ALA A 70 -7.46 15.16 -1.03
C ALA A 70 -6.22 15.97 -1.43
N SER A 71 -6.33 17.29 -1.39
CA SER A 71 -5.16 18.14 -1.56
C SER A 71 -4.07 17.73 -0.56
N PRO A 72 -2.81 17.63 -1.00
CA PRO A 72 -1.71 17.40 -0.09
C PRO A 72 -1.61 18.49 0.98
N GLY A 73 -0.96 18.15 2.09
CA GLY A 73 -0.67 19.09 3.15
C GLY A 73 -1.47 18.86 4.43
N PRO A 74 -1.31 19.78 5.38
CA PRO A 74 -1.87 19.64 6.73
C PRO A 74 -3.37 19.89 6.79
N GLY A 75 -3.95 19.45 7.89
CA GLY A 75 -5.36 19.65 8.23
C GLY A 75 -6.25 18.48 7.84
N GLU A 76 -7.49 18.57 8.27
CA GLU A 76 -8.51 17.55 8.02
C GLU A 76 -9.02 17.64 6.58
N ARG A 77 -9.16 16.50 5.93
CA ARG A 77 -9.67 16.37 4.57
C ARG A 77 -10.58 15.15 4.48
N ILE A 78 -11.65 15.29 3.73
CA ILE A 78 -12.57 14.19 3.42
C ILE A 78 -12.57 14.01 1.90
N VAL A 79 -12.45 12.76 1.47
CA VAL A 79 -12.52 12.36 0.06
C VAL A 79 -13.61 11.33 -0.11
N VAL A 80 -14.45 11.53 -1.10
CA VAL A 80 -15.56 10.63 -1.41
C VAL A 80 -15.52 10.29 -2.90
N ALA A 81 -15.70 9.01 -3.22
CA ALA A 81 -15.86 8.54 -4.58
C ALA A 81 -16.84 7.36 -4.64
N PRO A 82 -17.60 7.20 -5.73
CA PRO A 82 -18.46 6.04 -5.93
C PRO A 82 -17.62 4.79 -6.19
N LEU A 83 -18.06 3.63 -5.66
CA LEU A 83 -17.49 2.33 -5.95
C LEU A 83 -18.54 1.44 -6.60
N ASP A 84 -18.28 0.96 -7.82
CA ASP A 84 -19.16 0.02 -8.52
C ASP A 84 -18.66 -1.42 -8.32
N ASN A 85 -19.26 -2.10 -7.35
CA ASN A 85 -18.91 -3.50 -7.07
C ASN A 85 -19.37 -4.47 -8.17
N THR A 86 -20.39 -4.10 -8.95
CA THR A 86 -20.87 -4.94 -10.06
C THR A 86 -19.88 -4.92 -11.20
N ALA A 87 -19.41 -3.71 -11.57
CA ALA A 87 -18.35 -3.55 -12.55
C ALA A 87 -17.05 -4.26 -12.11
N LEU A 88 -16.66 -4.11 -10.85
CA LEU A 88 -15.47 -4.80 -10.32
C LEU A 88 -15.58 -6.33 -10.44
N ARG A 89 -16.73 -6.91 -10.10
CA ARG A 89 -16.95 -8.36 -10.21
C ARG A 89 -16.89 -8.81 -11.67
N HIS A 90 -17.49 -8.04 -12.57
CA HIS A 90 -17.43 -8.31 -13.99
C HIS A 90 -15.98 -8.31 -14.50
N GLU A 91 -15.21 -7.28 -14.17
CA GLU A 91 -13.80 -7.20 -14.54
C GLU A 91 -12.96 -8.38 -14.05
N ARG A 92 -13.15 -8.78 -12.81
CA ARG A 92 -12.44 -9.94 -12.25
C ARG A 92 -12.76 -11.28 -12.95
N GLN A 93 -13.93 -11.38 -13.56
CA GLN A 93 -14.36 -12.60 -14.25
C GLN A 93 -14.03 -12.58 -15.75
N SER A 94 -14.09 -11.41 -16.39
CA SER A 94 -14.05 -11.28 -17.84
C SER A 94 -12.73 -10.76 -18.40
N ARG A 95 -11.89 -10.15 -17.57
CA ARG A 95 -10.61 -9.58 -18.03
C ARG A 95 -9.69 -10.68 -18.56
N ILE A 96 -9.33 -10.61 -19.84
CA ILE A 96 -8.46 -11.60 -20.49
C ILE A 96 -7.00 -11.18 -20.40
N GLY A 97 -6.65 -9.97 -20.85
CA GLY A 97 -5.30 -9.43 -20.75
C GLY A 97 -5.07 -8.70 -19.43
N HIS A 98 -3.84 -8.63 -18.97
CA HIS A 98 -3.46 -7.92 -17.74
C HIS A 98 -4.23 -8.34 -16.48
N HIS A 99 -4.65 -9.59 -16.43
CA HIS A 99 -5.25 -10.17 -15.22
C HIS A 99 -4.13 -10.64 -14.29
N MET A 100 -3.55 -9.70 -13.54
CA MET A 100 -2.33 -9.95 -12.76
C MET A 100 -2.47 -11.13 -11.79
N LEU A 101 -3.62 -11.26 -11.13
CA LEU A 101 -3.87 -12.36 -10.19
C LEU A 101 -3.92 -13.73 -10.89
N ALA A 102 -4.48 -13.81 -12.11
CA ALA A 102 -4.54 -15.06 -12.86
C ALA A 102 -3.18 -15.46 -13.47
N HIS A 103 -2.31 -14.49 -13.68
CA HIS A 103 -0.97 -14.69 -14.23
C HIS A 103 0.12 -14.70 -13.17
N LEU A 104 -0.24 -14.65 -11.90
CA LEU A 104 0.74 -14.69 -10.80
C LEU A 104 1.45 -16.05 -10.77
N ARG A 105 2.76 -16.01 -10.92
CA ARG A 105 3.64 -17.20 -10.98
C ARG A 105 4.43 -17.30 -9.68
N SER A 106 3.74 -17.50 -8.58
CA SER A 106 4.38 -17.61 -7.26
C SER A 106 5.40 -18.75 -7.19
N GLU A 107 5.19 -19.82 -7.98
CA GLU A 107 6.11 -20.93 -8.12
C GLU A 107 7.47 -20.57 -8.72
N ALA A 108 7.55 -19.47 -9.45
CA ALA A 108 8.82 -18.95 -10.00
C ALA A 108 9.66 -18.17 -8.98
N TYR A 109 9.11 -17.93 -7.80
CA TYR A 109 9.75 -17.14 -6.75
C TYR A 109 9.86 -17.92 -5.44
N PRO A 110 10.88 -18.78 -5.28
CA PRO A 110 11.04 -19.60 -4.06
C PRO A 110 11.07 -18.78 -2.77
N VAL A 111 11.43 -17.51 -2.85
CA VAL A 111 11.45 -16.60 -1.70
C VAL A 111 10.06 -16.46 -1.05
N TYR A 112 8.97 -16.63 -1.80
CA TYR A 112 7.61 -16.56 -1.25
C TYR A 112 7.24 -17.78 -0.40
N SER A 113 7.94 -18.90 -0.56
CA SER A 113 7.77 -20.07 0.30
C SER A 113 8.51 -19.94 1.65
N ASN A 114 9.39 -18.98 1.76
CA ASN A 114 10.16 -18.73 2.98
C ASN A 114 9.51 -17.58 3.76
N HIS A 115 9.05 -17.87 4.96
CA HIS A 115 8.53 -16.83 5.84
C HIS A 115 9.67 -15.87 6.22
N ILE A 116 9.50 -14.59 5.91
CA ILE A 116 10.42 -13.52 6.31
C ILE A 116 10.23 -13.21 7.78
N TYR A 117 8.96 -13.12 8.20
CA TYR A 117 8.60 -12.98 9.60
C TYR A 117 8.41 -14.36 10.23
N PRO A 118 8.72 -14.52 11.52
CA PRO A 118 8.46 -15.78 12.20
C PRO A 118 6.99 -16.16 11.98
N PRO A 119 6.69 -17.45 11.77
CA PRO A 119 5.32 -17.92 11.63
C PRO A 119 4.64 -17.85 13.00
N SER A 120 4.45 -16.64 13.50
CA SER A 120 3.70 -16.47 14.73
C SER A 120 2.25 -16.75 14.39
N THR A 121 1.70 -17.76 15.00
CA THR A 121 0.26 -18.06 14.94
C THR A 121 -0.55 -16.99 15.68
N GLY A 122 0.00 -15.84 15.99
CA GLY A 122 -0.59 -14.78 16.79
C GLY A 122 -0.72 -15.13 18.28
N ARG A 123 -0.17 -16.27 18.70
CA ARG A 123 -0.22 -16.75 20.09
C ARG A 123 1.10 -16.65 20.85
N GLU A 124 2.18 -16.37 20.15
CA GLU A 124 3.46 -16.14 20.79
C GLU A 124 3.55 -14.67 21.20
N THR A 125 3.66 -14.45 22.49
CA THR A 125 3.80 -13.14 23.13
C THR A 125 5.22 -12.55 22.97
N THR A 126 5.88 -12.81 21.87
CA THR A 126 7.15 -12.17 21.61
C THR A 126 6.87 -10.72 21.27
N GLU A 127 7.17 -9.83 22.18
CA GLU A 127 7.09 -8.39 21.91
C GLU A 127 7.97 -8.09 20.70
N LEU A 128 7.36 -7.58 19.62
CA LEU A 128 8.08 -7.09 18.45
C LEU A 128 8.74 -5.76 18.85
N SER A 129 9.94 -5.85 19.42
CA SER A 129 10.75 -4.65 19.67
C SER A 129 11.28 -4.09 18.33
N TYR A 130 11.69 -2.85 18.35
CA TYR A 130 12.33 -2.21 17.20
C TYR A 130 13.60 -2.97 16.77
N GLU A 131 14.40 -3.42 17.75
CA GLU A 131 15.62 -4.19 17.54
C GLU A 131 15.31 -5.51 16.84
N HIS A 132 14.32 -6.26 17.34
CA HIS A 132 13.89 -7.52 16.73
C HIS A 132 13.43 -7.34 15.28
N ASN A 133 12.62 -6.31 15.02
CA ASN A 133 12.18 -6.00 13.66
C ASN A 133 13.37 -5.66 12.74
N THR A 134 14.36 -4.92 13.23
CA THR A 134 15.56 -4.57 12.49
C THR A 134 16.40 -5.81 12.15
N GLU A 135 16.54 -6.75 13.09
CA GLU A 135 17.21 -8.03 12.85
C GLU A 135 16.49 -8.87 11.78
N LEU A 136 15.16 -8.95 11.84
CA LEU A 136 14.37 -9.68 10.85
C LEU A 136 14.55 -9.08 9.44
N ILE A 137 14.55 -7.76 9.33
CA ILE A 137 14.77 -7.06 8.05
C ILE A 137 16.19 -7.34 7.53
N ALA A 138 17.21 -7.28 8.40
CA ALA A 138 18.59 -7.57 8.04
C ALA A 138 18.74 -9.02 7.54
N LYS A 139 18.11 -9.98 8.24
CA LYS A 139 18.07 -11.39 7.84
C LYS A 139 17.35 -11.60 6.50
N ALA A 140 16.25 -10.90 6.26
CA ALA A 140 15.56 -10.95 4.98
C ALA A 140 16.44 -10.42 3.83
N LYS A 141 17.10 -9.28 4.04
CA LYS A 141 18.02 -8.69 3.05
C LYS A 141 19.18 -9.63 2.72
N SER A 142 19.78 -10.28 3.71
CA SER A 142 20.89 -11.22 3.47
C SER A 142 20.49 -12.41 2.59
N ARG A 143 19.26 -12.87 2.67
CA ARG A 143 18.74 -13.96 1.82
C ARG A 143 18.57 -13.53 0.35
N LEU A 144 18.22 -12.28 0.10
CA LEU A 144 18.07 -11.74 -1.26
C LEU A 144 19.40 -11.64 -2.01
N HIS A 145 20.53 -11.56 -1.29
CA HIS A 145 21.87 -11.54 -1.88
C HIS A 145 22.47 -12.91 -2.12
N GLN A 146 21.83 -13.99 -1.64
CA GLN A 146 22.31 -15.37 -1.79
C GLN A 146 21.58 -16.14 -2.91
N SER A 147 20.60 -15.53 -3.52
CA SER A 147 19.82 -16.05 -4.66
C SER A 147 20.27 -15.38 -5.96
#